data_6d26ff64c922d556aa6cf30ad54c2a8b
#
_entry.id   6d26ff64c922d556aa6cf30ad54c2a8b
#
_cell.length_a   1.000
_cell.length_b   1.000
_cell.length_c   1.000
_cell.angle_alpha   90.00
_cell.angle_beta   90.00
_cell.angle_gamma   90.00
#
_symmetry.space_group_name_H-M   'P 1'
#
loop_
_entity.id
_entity.type
_entity.pdbx_description
1 polymer ?
#
loop_
_entity_poly.entity_id
_entity_poly.type
_entity_poly.pdbx_seq_one_letter_code
_entity_poly.pdbx_strand_id
1 'polypeptide(L)'
;GNDTAESVASLAKEGFTVWPCMNPDLYVARELVNAGAAAVMPLGAPIGTNRGLQTKEMVRILIEEISLPIVVDAGIGKPSQACEAMEMGAAACLVNTAIATAGDPVRMGAAFGEAVRAGRNAFLAKAGPVLQGGASASSPLTGFLGGHDEEAAS
;
A
#
# COMPACT_ATOMS: atom_id res chain seq x y z
N GLY A 1 17.87 14.90 10.39
CA GLY A 1 16.91 14.10 11.13
C GLY A 1 16.18 14.84 12.23
N ASN A 2 16.89 15.54 13.10
CA ASN A 2 16.27 16.20 14.26
C ASN A 2 15.33 17.36 13.88
N ASP A 3 15.63 18.08 12.83
CA ASP A 3 14.88 19.28 12.42
C ASP A 3 13.44 18.95 12.01
N THR A 4 13.21 17.80 11.36
CA THR A 4 11.86 17.40 10.95
C THR A 4 10.99 17.06 12.15
N ALA A 5 11.51 16.31 13.11
CA ALA A 5 10.78 15.96 14.32
C ALA A 5 10.45 17.19 15.17
N GLU A 6 11.37 18.15 15.28
CA GLU A 6 11.14 19.39 15.98
C GLU A 6 10.06 20.24 15.30
N SER A 7 10.07 20.32 13.96
CA SER A 7 9.04 21.02 13.19
C SER A 7 7.67 20.36 13.35
N VAL A 8 7.60 19.04 13.33
CA VAL A 8 6.36 18.29 13.58
C VAL A 8 5.82 18.60 14.98
N ALA A 9 6.67 18.55 16.00
CA ALA A 9 6.26 18.81 17.38
C ALA A 9 5.74 20.23 17.55
N SER A 10 6.39 21.22 16.95
CA SER A 10 5.97 22.61 16.99
C SER A 10 4.61 22.82 16.33
N LEU A 11 4.41 22.28 15.12
CA LEU A 11 3.15 22.40 14.39
C LEU A 11 2.01 21.66 15.09
N ALA A 12 2.27 20.46 15.63
CA ALA A 12 1.28 19.69 16.35
C ALA A 12 0.80 20.43 17.61
N LYS A 13 1.70 21.08 18.33
CA LYS A 13 1.36 21.94 19.49
C LYS A 13 0.42 23.09 19.12
N GLU A 14 0.58 23.64 17.93
CA GLU A 14 -0.27 24.72 17.42
C GLU A 14 -1.63 24.22 16.90
N GLY A 15 -1.88 22.93 16.95
CA GLY A 15 -3.16 22.31 16.53
C GLY A 15 -3.21 21.87 15.07
N PHE A 16 -2.07 21.89 14.35
CA PHE A 16 -2.01 21.37 12.98
C PHE A 16 -2.00 19.83 12.95
N THR A 17 -2.67 19.27 11.96
CA THR A 17 -2.55 17.85 11.61
C THR A 17 -1.34 17.70 10.68
N VAL A 18 -0.30 17.01 11.12
CA VAL A 18 0.97 16.94 10.41
C VAL A 18 1.20 15.54 9.83
N TRP A 19 1.49 15.48 8.54
CA TRP A 19 1.83 14.26 7.80
C TRP A 19 3.22 14.42 7.18
N PRO A 20 4.30 14.14 7.92
CA PRO A 20 5.65 14.33 7.40
C PRO A 20 6.03 13.30 6.35
N CYS A 21 6.73 13.77 5.30
CA CYS A 21 7.43 12.90 4.35
C CYS A 21 8.78 12.48 4.92
N MET A 22 9.21 11.26 4.62
CA MET A 22 10.48 10.74 5.11
C MET A 22 11.04 9.65 4.20
N ASN A 23 12.34 9.47 4.20
CA ASN A 23 12.91 8.22 3.70
C ASN A 23 12.50 7.07 4.64
N PRO A 24 12.14 5.88 4.12
CA PRO A 24 11.67 4.79 4.96
C PRO A 24 12.75 4.33 5.95
N ASP A 25 12.52 4.64 7.22
CA ASP A 25 13.41 4.31 8.33
C ASP A 25 12.56 4.20 9.59
N LEU A 26 12.62 3.06 10.26
CA LEU A 26 11.80 2.79 11.44
C LEU A 26 12.13 3.71 12.61
N TYR A 27 13.41 4.02 12.81
CA TYR A 27 13.83 4.91 13.89
C TYR A 27 13.27 6.32 13.69
N VAL A 28 13.42 6.87 12.48
CA VAL A 28 12.88 8.19 12.13
C VAL A 28 11.36 8.20 12.26
N ALA A 29 10.67 7.14 11.79
CA ALA A 29 9.23 7.04 11.92
C ALA A 29 8.78 7.09 13.38
N ARG A 30 9.46 6.39 14.28
CA ARG A 30 9.16 6.42 15.71
C ARG A 30 9.39 7.80 16.33
N GLU A 31 10.43 8.50 15.92
CA GLU A 31 10.63 9.90 16.35
C GLU A 31 9.49 10.80 15.91
N LEU A 32 9.00 10.64 14.67
CA LEU A 32 7.88 11.43 14.14
C LEU A 32 6.56 11.10 14.86
N VAL A 33 6.33 9.84 15.19
CA VAL A 33 5.17 9.42 16.03
C VAL A 33 5.24 10.12 17.39
N ASN A 34 6.39 10.08 18.04
CA ASN A 34 6.58 10.72 19.35
C ASN A 34 6.46 12.24 19.29
N ALA A 35 6.79 12.84 18.15
CA ALA A 35 6.65 14.28 17.92
C ALA A 35 5.19 14.71 17.68
N GLY A 36 4.27 13.78 17.47
CA GLY A 36 2.84 14.07 17.30
C GLY A 36 2.35 14.05 15.86
N ALA A 37 3.05 13.39 14.94
CA ALA A 37 2.55 13.18 13.58
C ALA A 37 1.23 12.40 13.60
N ALA A 38 0.31 12.74 12.68
CA ALA A 38 -0.97 12.08 12.53
C ALA A 38 -0.91 10.92 11.51
N ALA A 39 0.04 10.96 10.61
CA ALA A 39 0.36 9.92 9.64
C ALA A 39 1.83 10.05 9.26
N VAL A 40 2.39 9.05 8.62
CA VAL A 40 3.77 9.07 8.12
C VAL A 40 3.75 8.76 6.63
N MET A 41 4.50 9.51 5.83
CA MET A 41 4.54 9.37 4.38
C MET A 41 5.95 8.95 3.92
N PRO A 42 6.27 7.65 3.94
CA PRO A 42 7.53 7.15 3.42
C PRO A 42 7.61 7.27 1.90
N LEU A 43 8.78 7.63 1.39
CA LEU A 43 9.04 7.66 -0.04
C LEU A 43 9.24 6.25 -0.58
N GLY A 44 8.46 5.85 -1.60
CA GLY A 44 8.63 4.58 -2.31
C GLY A 44 9.86 4.56 -3.21
N ALA A 45 10.21 5.71 -3.78
CA ALA A 45 11.39 5.97 -4.59
C ALA A 45 11.63 7.49 -4.65
N PRO A 46 12.71 7.99 -5.27
CA PRO A 46 12.91 9.42 -5.44
C PRO A 46 11.74 10.09 -6.18
N ILE A 47 11.38 11.29 -5.75
CA ILE A 47 10.23 12.04 -6.29
C ILE A 47 10.35 12.21 -7.81
N GLY A 48 9.24 11.98 -8.54
CA GLY A 48 9.14 12.22 -9.97
C GLY A 48 9.84 11.19 -10.86
N THR A 49 10.29 10.07 -10.34
CA THR A 49 11.05 9.06 -11.09
C THR A 49 10.21 7.93 -11.68
N ASN A 50 8.99 7.71 -11.22
CA ASN A 50 8.14 6.57 -11.59
C ASN A 50 8.83 5.19 -11.43
N ARG A 51 9.80 5.07 -10.54
CA ARG A 51 10.60 3.85 -10.35
C ARG A 51 9.91 2.77 -9.53
N GLY A 52 8.72 3.06 -9.01
CA GLY A 52 7.95 2.11 -8.23
C GLY A 52 8.38 2.02 -6.76
N LEU A 53 8.01 0.92 -6.12
CA LEU A 53 8.28 0.70 -4.70
C LEU A 53 9.68 0.10 -4.47
N GLN A 54 10.73 0.88 -4.72
CA GLN A 54 12.11 0.46 -4.47
C GLN A 54 12.40 0.19 -2.99
N THR A 55 11.65 0.85 -2.10
CA THR A 55 11.78 0.75 -0.65
C THR A 55 10.71 -0.16 -0.03
N LYS A 56 10.13 -1.05 -0.83
CA LYS A 56 8.99 -1.90 -0.45
C LYS A 56 9.15 -2.61 0.89
N GLU A 57 10.29 -3.22 1.13
CA GLU A 57 10.53 -3.96 2.38
C GLU A 57 10.53 -3.03 3.60
N MET A 58 11.11 -1.84 3.46
CA MET A 58 11.11 -0.86 4.54
C MET A 58 9.72 -0.29 4.79
N VAL A 59 8.95 -0.03 3.73
CA VAL A 59 7.55 0.40 3.84
C VAL A 59 6.71 -0.66 4.54
N ARG A 60 6.91 -1.94 4.23
CA ARG A 60 6.23 -3.05 4.90
C ARG A 60 6.54 -3.08 6.40
N ILE A 61 7.80 -2.89 6.78
CA ILE A 61 8.21 -2.82 8.19
C ILE A 61 7.49 -1.66 8.89
N LEU A 62 7.42 -0.49 8.27
CA LEU A 62 6.70 0.66 8.84
C LEU A 62 5.22 0.35 9.05
N ILE A 63 4.56 -0.29 8.10
CA ILE A 63 3.14 -0.67 8.20
C ILE A 63 2.93 -1.63 9.38
N GLU A 64 3.82 -2.59 9.57
CA GLU A 64 3.73 -3.57 10.65
C GLU A 64 4.04 -2.98 12.03
N GLU A 65 5.01 -2.08 12.13
CA GLU A 65 5.56 -1.61 13.40
C GLU A 65 4.99 -0.26 13.88
N ILE A 66 4.44 0.55 12.99
CA ILE A 66 3.91 1.87 13.31
C ILE A 66 2.39 1.81 13.37
N SER A 67 1.82 2.33 14.46
CA SER A 67 0.36 2.34 14.66
C SER A 67 -0.37 3.44 13.89
N LEU A 68 0.34 4.41 13.35
CA LEU A 68 -0.23 5.48 12.53
C LEU A 68 -0.48 5.03 11.08
N PRO A 69 -1.39 5.69 10.36
CA PRO A 69 -1.55 5.47 8.93
C PRO A 69 -0.25 5.70 8.18
N ILE A 70 0.10 4.78 7.29
CA ILE A 70 1.25 4.89 6.39
C ILE A 70 0.73 5.23 5.00
N VAL A 71 1.12 6.40 4.51
CA VAL A 71 0.78 6.89 3.18
C VAL A 71 2.03 6.83 2.31
N VAL A 72 2.02 5.97 1.30
CA VAL A 72 3.18 5.83 0.40
C VAL A 72 3.19 7.01 -0.55
N ASP A 73 4.28 7.78 -0.52
CA ASP A 73 4.49 8.96 -1.34
C ASP A 73 5.64 8.74 -2.32
N ALA A 74 5.51 9.33 -3.50
CA ALA A 74 6.50 9.34 -4.58
C ALA A 74 6.90 7.97 -5.14
N GLY A 75 7.34 7.97 -6.38
CA GLY A 75 7.94 6.82 -7.07
C GLY A 75 6.96 5.83 -7.67
N ILE A 76 5.70 5.80 -7.24
CA ILE A 76 4.69 4.92 -7.84
C ILE A 76 4.47 5.33 -9.30
N GLY A 77 4.81 4.44 -10.23
CA GLY A 77 4.77 4.70 -11.66
C GLY A 77 3.68 3.94 -12.41
N LYS A 78 3.09 2.92 -11.79
CA LYS A 78 2.08 2.05 -12.41
C LYS A 78 0.98 1.69 -11.41
N PRO A 79 -0.27 1.46 -11.91
CA PRO A 79 -1.36 0.99 -11.04
C PRO A 79 -1.04 -0.28 -10.26
N SER A 80 -0.31 -1.23 -10.84
CA SER A 80 0.10 -2.45 -10.14
C SER A 80 0.93 -2.18 -8.87
N GLN A 81 1.76 -1.15 -8.89
CA GLN A 81 2.57 -0.75 -7.73
C GLN A 81 1.72 -0.12 -6.62
N ALA A 82 0.73 0.68 -6.99
CA ALA A 82 -0.24 1.21 -6.04
C ALA A 82 -1.08 0.09 -5.42
N CYS A 83 -1.53 -0.87 -6.22
CA CYS A 83 -2.24 -2.05 -5.74
C CYS A 83 -1.39 -2.82 -4.71
N GLU A 84 -0.13 -3.08 -5.01
CA GLU A 84 0.80 -3.77 -4.11
C GLU A 84 0.97 -3.03 -2.78
N ALA A 85 1.13 -1.71 -2.81
CA ALA A 85 1.23 -0.91 -1.59
C ALA A 85 -0.02 -1.05 -0.72
N MET A 86 -1.19 -1.01 -1.32
CA MET A 86 -2.46 -1.17 -0.61
C MET A 86 -2.64 -2.60 -0.08
N GLU A 87 -2.21 -3.62 -0.82
CA GLU A 87 -2.22 -5.02 -0.37
C GLU A 87 -1.34 -5.23 0.87
N MET A 88 -0.23 -4.50 0.99
CA MET A 88 0.62 -4.53 2.17
C MET A 88 -0.03 -3.90 3.42
N GLY A 89 -1.05 -3.08 3.23
CA GLY A 89 -1.74 -2.41 4.30
C GLY A 89 -1.49 -0.90 4.40
N ALA A 90 -0.93 -0.28 3.36
CA ALA A 90 -0.85 1.18 3.31
C ALA A 90 -2.26 1.79 3.41
N ALA A 91 -2.36 2.91 4.10
CA ALA A 91 -3.63 3.62 4.25
C ALA A 91 -4.01 4.37 2.96
N ALA A 92 -3.03 4.84 2.22
CA ALA A 92 -3.22 5.55 0.96
C ALA A 92 -1.91 5.58 0.15
N CYS A 93 -2.03 5.97 -1.12
CA CYS A 93 -0.91 6.27 -2.00
C CYS A 93 -1.09 7.66 -2.58
N LEU A 94 0.00 8.43 -2.68
CA LEU A 94 0.03 9.68 -3.42
C LEU A 94 0.66 9.42 -4.80
N VAL A 95 -0.09 9.73 -5.85
CA VAL A 95 0.32 9.51 -7.23
C VAL A 95 0.18 10.81 -8.00
N ASN A 96 1.25 11.30 -8.60
CA ASN A 96 1.23 12.53 -9.37
C ASN A 96 1.92 12.36 -10.72
N THR A 97 3.24 12.18 -10.74
CA THR A 97 4.05 12.12 -11.96
C THR A 97 3.57 11.02 -12.92
N ALA A 98 3.19 9.85 -12.40
CA ALA A 98 2.70 8.74 -13.22
C ALA A 98 1.44 9.09 -14.01
N ILE A 99 0.56 9.89 -13.44
CA ILE A 99 -0.67 10.36 -14.11
C ILE A 99 -0.31 11.51 -15.06
N ALA A 100 0.43 12.50 -14.60
CA ALA A 100 0.78 13.69 -15.38
C ALA A 100 1.59 13.37 -16.64
N THR A 101 2.44 12.34 -16.60
CA THR A 101 3.29 11.93 -17.74
C THR A 101 2.68 10.83 -18.60
N ALA A 102 1.50 10.33 -18.26
CA ALA A 102 0.83 9.30 -19.06
C ALA A 102 0.35 9.84 -20.41
N GLY A 103 0.27 8.97 -21.41
CA GLY A 103 -0.26 9.30 -22.71
C GLY A 103 -1.75 9.71 -22.67
N ASP A 104 -2.50 9.13 -21.73
CA ASP A 104 -3.89 9.48 -21.43
C ASP A 104 -4.03 9.63 -19.91
N PRO A 105 -3.81 10.84 -19.36
CA PRO A 105 -3.83 11.07 -17.91
C PRO A 105 -5.18 10.76 -17.24
N VAL A 106 -6.29 11.06 -17.88
CA VAL A 106 -7.63 10.80 -17.33
C VAL A 106 -7.85 9.29 -17.15
N ARG A 107 -7.54 8.52 -18.17
CA ARG A 107 -7.66 7.05 -18.13
C ARG A 107 -6.68 6.44 -17.14
N MET A 108 -5.47 6.97 -17.05
CA MET A 108 -4.48 6.51 -16.08
C MET A 108 -4.93 6.79 -14.64
N GLY A 109 -5.51 7.96 -14.38
CA GLY A 109 -6.07 8.29 -13.07
C GLY A 109 -7.19 7.32 -12.66
N ALA A 110 -8.08 6.97 -13.59
CA ALA A 110 -9.12 5.98 -13.35
C ALA A 110 -8.52 4.59 -13.04
N ALA A 111 -7.50 4.17 -13.76
CA ALA A 111 -6.80 2.91 -13.54
C ALA A 111 -6.15 2.86 -12.14
N PHE A 112 -5.52 3.93 -11.70
CA PHE A 112 -4.98 4.02 -10.33
C PHE A 112 -6.07 3.91 -9.27
N GLY A 113 -7.22 4.56 -9.48
CA GLY A 113 -8.36 4.46 -8.57
C GLY A 113 -8.86 3.02 -8.42
N GLU A 114 -8.97 2.28 -9.51
CA GLU A 114 -9.36 0.86 -9.52
C GLU A 114 -8.32 -0.01 -8.80
N ALA A 115 -7.03 0.24 -9.06
CA ALA A 115 -5.93 -0.50 -8.45
C ALA A 115 -5.90 -0.31 -6.93
N VAL A 116 -6.07 0.92 -6.45
CA VAL A 116 -6.11 1.23 -5.02
C VAL A 116 -7.29 0.51 -4.34
N ARG A 117 -8.46 0.52 -4.95
CA ARG A 117 -9.62 -0.20 -4.39
C ARG A 117 -9.40 -1.71 -4.37
N ALA A 118 -8.84 -2.28 -5.44
CA ALA A 118 -8.52 -3.71 -5.50
C ALA A 118 -7.53 -4.10 -4.40
N GLY A 119 -6.45 -3.34 -4.25
CA GLY A 119 -5.44 -3.59 -3.21
C GLY A 119 -6.02 -3.48 -1.79
N ARG A 120 -6.85 -2.49 -1.54
CA ARG A 120 -7.53 -2.32 -0.24
C ARG A 120 -8.46 -3.49 0.07
N ASN A 121 -9.25 -3.91 -0.91
CA ASN A 121 -10.15 -5.06 -0.75
C ASN A 121 -9.37 -6.34 -0.48
N ALA A 122 -8.27 -6.57 -1.18
CA ALA A 122 -7.40 -7.73 -0.96
C ALA A 122 -6.82 -7.73 0.46
N PHE A 123 -6.35 -6.58 0.94
CA PHE A 123 -5.84 -6.43 2.30
C PHE A 123 -6.92 -6.76 3.35
N LEU A 124 -8.13 -6.23 3.18
CA LEU A 124 -9.25 -6.49 4.10
C LEU A 124 -9.72 -7.93 4.06
N ALA A 125 -9.68 -8.57 2.88
CA ALA A 125 -10.04 -9.98 2.71
C ALA A 125 -9.00 -10.95 3.29
N LYS A 126 -7.78 -10.49 3.50
CA LYS A 126 -6.61 -11.26 3.94
C LYS A 126 -6.27 -12.37 2.94
N ALA A 127 -5.18 -12.20 2.19
CA ALA A 127 -4.70 -13.20 1.24
C ALA A 127 -4.53 -14.57 1.92
N GLY A 128 -4.85 -15.62 1.19
CA GLY A 128 -4.63 -16.98 1.65
C GLY A 128 -3.15 -17.30 1.83
N PRO A 129 -2.81 -18.33 2.60
CA PRO A 129 -1.41 -18.71 2.81
C PRO A 129 -0.76 -19.19 1.51
N VAL A 130 0.54 -19.00 1.41
CA VAL A 130 1.32 -19.60 0.32
C VAL A 130 1.36 -21.11 0.55
N LEU A 131 0.85 -21.88 -0.42
CA LEU A 131 0.80 -23.32 -0.34
C LEU A 131 2.04 -23.93 -0.97
N GLN A 132 2.71 -24.81 -0.22
CA GLN A 132 3.81 -25.61 -0.74
C GLN A 132 3.24 -26.96 -1.23
N GLY A 133 3.46 -27.29 -2.52
CA GLY A 133 2.91 -28.49 -3.13
C GLY A 133 1.48 -28.33 -3.65
N GLY A 134 1.31 -27.59 -4.72
CA GLY A 134 0.06 -27.06 -5.24
C GLY A 134 -1.04 -28.00 -5.68
N ALA A 135 -0.86 -29.35 -5.61
CA ALA A 135 -1.86 -30.28 -6.11
C ALA A 135 -3.11 -30.41 -5.22
N SER A 136 -3.01 -30.11 -3.93
CA SER A 136 -4.13 -30.23 -3.00
C SER A 136 -5.06 -29.02 -2.96
N ALA A 137 -4.61 -27.87 -3.47
CA ALA A 137 -5.34 -26.61 -3.39
C ALA A 137 -6.55 -26.54 -4.35
N SER A 138 -6.51 -27.26 -5.47
CA SER A 138 -7.58 -27.26 -6.47
C SER A 138 -8.69 -28.28 -6.19
N SER A 139 -8.45 -29.28 -5.35
CA SER A 139 -9.41 -30.34 -5.05
C SER A 139 -10.74 -29.86 -4.46
N PRO A 140 -10.79 -28.87 -3.53
CA PRO A 140 -12.05 -28.37 -2.99
C PRO A 140 -12.90 -27.64 -4.01
N LEU A 141 -12.29 -27.00 -5.02
CA LEU A 141 -13.01 -26.25 -6.05
C LEU A 141 -13.64 -27.15 -7.10
N THR A 142 -13.02 -28.29 -7.41
CA THR A 142 -13.54 -29.28 -8.37
C THR A 142 -14.61 -30.16 -7.76
N GLY A 143 -14.65 -30.34 -6.45
CA GLY A 143 -15.68 -31.12 -5.74
C GLY A 143 -17.09 -30.52 -5.85
N PHE A 144 -17.21 -29.22 -6.10
CA PHE A 144 -18.49 -28.54 -6.32
C PHE A 144 -19.07 -28.77 -7.72
N LEU A 145 -18.24 -29.11 -8.70
CA LEU A 145 -18.66 -29.30 -10.10
C LEU A 145 -19.06 -30.75 -10.43
N GLY A 146 -18.72 -31.70 -9.59
CA GLY A 146 -19.02 -33.11 -9.79
C GLY A 146 -20.34 -33.63 -9.19
N GLY A 147 -21.13 -32.78 -8.55
CA GLY A 147 -22.32 -33.20 -7.79
C GLY A 147 -23.65 -33.20 -8.54
N HIS A 148 -23.70 -32.88 -9.82
CA HIS A 148 -24.95 -32.70 -10.55
C HIS A 148 -25.19 -33.66 -11.71
N ASP A 149 -24.29 -34.60 -11.99
CA ASP A 149 -24.44 -35.50 -13.18
C ASP A 149 -24.90 -36.92 -12.86
N GLU A 150 -25.26 -37.25 -11.62
CA GLU A 150 -25.72 -38.63 -11.29
C GLU A 150 -27.23 -38.79 -11.05
N GLU A 151 -28.06 -37.77 -11.24
CA GLU A 151 -29.52 -37.92 -11.07
C GLU A 151 -30.35 -37.93 -12.36
N ALA A 152 -29.73 -38.10 -13.52
CA ALA A 152 -30.46 -38.13 -14.79
C ALA A 152 -30.37 -39.47 -15.54
N ALA A 153 -30.19 -40.60 -14.84
CA ALA A 153 -30.24 -41.93 -15.45
C ALA A 153 -30.87 -42.94 -14.51
N SER A 154 -32.22 -42.87 -14.38
CA SER A 154 -33.08 -44.02 -13.99
C SER A 154 -34.55 -43.77 -14.38
#